data_e9ece4aea2abbab9fbadd8752bcabc2a
#
_entry.id   e9ece4aea2abbab9fbadd8752bcabc2a
#
_cell.length_a   1.000
_cell.length_b   1.000
_cell.length_c   1.000
_cell.angle_alpha   90.00
_cell.angle_beta   90.00
_cell.angle_gamma   90.00
#
_symmetry.space_group_name_H-M   'P 1'
#
loop_
_entity.id
_entity.type
_entity.pdbx_description
1 polymer ?
#
loop_
_entity_poly.entity_id
_entity_poly.type
_entity_poly.pdbx_seq_one_letter_code
_entity_poly.pdbx_strand_id
1 'polypeptide(L)'
;MKKLQIGIDLHELEEIAGNRRKTLFISCVGSHMWGMNSQESDIDLVIIYIAPTRSLLRGEKIMPTVRQQITARGGEIYDTLGWEISHLINQLIKGNVNAIWYATSPLLIKPSILQEELSALVWANLCRETYHSIKGMAESQIKSEEKPAGKPRIAGKGYRTALRTVNFGIKLLLGGKICFTPVLHTPRAEEVMEKMLQLDEAYASSLLPDRPDEDAFRELLMRLRMEDLPLADRIN
;
A
#
# COMPACT_ATOMS: atom_id res chain seq x y z
N MET A 1 4.85 15.96 -3.80
CA MET A 1 3.95 14.89 -4.31
C MET A 1 3.40 15.30 -5.66
N LYS A 2 3.30 14.37 -6.62
CA LYS A 2 2.74 14.64 -7.95
C LYS A 2 1.26 14.26 -7.96
N LYS A 3 0.40 15.15 -8.47
CA LYS A 3 -1.01 14.82 -8.72
C LYS A 3 -1.11 14.11 -10.08
N LEU A 4 -1.61 12.89 -10.08
CA LEU A 4 -1.90 12.16 -11.31
C LEU A 4 -3.27 12.61 -11.84
N GLN A 5 -3.35 12.99 -13.12
CA GLN A 5 -4.63 13.17 -13.79
C GLN A 5 -5.19 11.80 -14.16
N ILE A 6 -6.43 11.57 -13.80
CA ILE A 6 -7.16 10.32 -14.08
C ILE A 6 -8.42 10.66 -14.88
N GLY A 7 -8.82 9.72 -15.75
CA GLY A 7 -10.01 9.84 -16.60
C GLY A 7 -11.33 9.45 -15.93
N ILE A 8 -11.31 9.18 -14.60
CA ILE A 8 -12.49 8.80 -13.82
C ILE A 8 -12.88 9.92 -12.83
N ASP A 9 -14.16 10.07 -12.54
CA ASP A 9 -14.64 11.04 -11.57
C ASP A 9 -14.27 10.60 -10.12
N LEU A 10 -13.82 11.56 -9.30
CA LEU A 10 -13.53 11.33 -7.89
C LEU A 10 -14.76 10.82 -7.13
N HIS A 11 -15.95 11.31 -7.46
CA HIS A 11 -17.20 10.85 -6.84
C HIS A 11 -17.43 9.36 -7.11
N GLU A 12 -17.21 8.90 -8.34
CA GLU A 12 -17.34 7.49 -8.71
C GLU A 12 -16.35 6.62 -7.93
N LEU A 13 -15.11 7.09 -7.72
CA LEU A 13 -14.12 6.40 -6.88
C LEU A 13 -14.52 6.36 -5.40
N GLU A 14 -15.14 7.41 -4.89
CA GLU A 14 -15.61 7.48 -3.51
C GLU A 14 -16.79 6.54 -3.24
N GLU A 15 -17.66 6.33 -4.23
CA GLU A 15 -18.77 5.38 -4.14
C GLU A 15 -18.31 3.93 -3.99
N ILE A 16 -17.10 3.56 -4.44
CA ILE A 16 -16.52 2.23 -4.23
C ILE A 16 -16.38 1.91 -2.74
N ALA A 17 -16.04 2.91 -1.94
CA ALA A 17 -16.01 2.75 -0.50
C ALA A 17 -17.40 2.46 0.09
N GLY A 18 -18.50 2.81 -0.63
CA GLY A 18 -19.89 2.63 -0.26
C GLY A 18 -20.49 3.84 0.44
N ASN A 19 -21.79 4.09 0.20
CA ASN A 19 -22.54 5.33 0.53
C ASN A 19 -22.53 5.78 2.01
N ARG A 20 -22.04 4.96 2.94
CA ARG A 20 -21.96 5.30 4.38
C ARG A 20 -20.53 5.46 4.87
N ARG A 21 -19.55 5.49 3.97
CA ARG A 21 -18.12 5.52 4.30
C ARG A 21 -17.51 6.81 3.80
N LYS A 22 -16.65 7.43 4.61
CA LYS A 22 -15.95 8.65 4.22
C LYS A 22 -14.59 8.27 3.66
N THR A 23 -14.33 8.62 2.41
CA THR A 23 -12.99 8.48 1.81
C THR A 23 -12.03 9.50 2.43
N LEU A 24 -10.94 8.99 2.99
CA LEU A 24 -9.90 9.77 3.65
C LEU A 24 -8.85 10.27 2.67
N PHE A 25 -8.34 9.38 1.83
CA PHE A 25 -7.43 9.72 0.72
C PHE A 25 -7.40 8.60 -0.34
N ILE A 26 -6.86 8.91 -1.52
CA ILE A 26 -6.70 7.96 -2.62
C ILE A 26 -5.28 8.06 -3.15
N SER A 27 -4.57 6.94 -3.15
CA SER A 27 -3.20 6.80 -3.68
C SER A 27 -3.20 5.96 -4.96
N CYS A 28 -2.35 6.34 -5.93
CA CYS A 28 -2.00 5.48 -7.04
C CYS A 28 -0.80 4.61 -6.62
N VAL A 29 -0.87 3.33 -6.93
CA VAL A 29 0.14 2.33 -6.57
C VAL A 29 0.56 1.52 -7.81
N GLY A 30 1.01 0.27 -7.65
CA GLY A 30 1.35 -0.60 -8.76
C GLY A 30 2.44 -0.05 -9.66
N SER A 31 2.39 -0.37 -10.94
CA SER A 31 3.43 0.00 -11.93
C SER A 31 3.64 1.50 -12.06
N HIS A 32 2.59 2.28 -11.95
CA HIS A 32 2.65 3.75 -12.02
C HIS A 32 3.47 4.36 -10.88
N MET A 33 3.25 3.92 -9.64
CA MET A 33 4.01 4.38 -8.47
C MET A 33 5.51 4.13 -8.62
N TRP A 34 5.88 3.03 -9.26
CA TRP A 34 7.28 2.65 -9.49
C TRP A 34 7.89 3.27 -10.76
N GLY A 35 7.14 4.02 -11.57
CA GLY A 35 7.60 4.50 -12.87
C GLY A 35 7.90 3.37 -13.87
N MET A 36 7.18 2.26 -13.78
CA MET A 36 7.35 1.05 -14.59
C MET A 36 6.10 0.77 -15.47
N ASN A 37 5.19 1.72 -15.56
CA ASN A 37 3.98 1.59 -16.36
C ASN A 37 4.26 1.70 -17.85
N SER A 38 3.48 0.99 -18.65
CA SER A 38 3.35 1.14 -20.11
C SER A 38 1.99 1.79 -20.44
N GLN A 39 1.75 2.04 -21.71
CA GLN A 39 0.45 2.55 -22.18
C GLN A 39 -0.71 1.57 -21.93
N GLU A 40 -0.41 0.28 -21.82
CA GLU A 40 -1.39 -0.79 -21.58
C GLU A 40 -1.51 -1.16 -20.09
N SER A 41 -0.79 -0.45 -19.20
CA SER A 41 -0.82 -0.77 -17.77
C SER A 41 -2.11 -0.26 -17.14
N ASP A 42 -2.79 -1.16 -16.41
CA ASP A 42 -3.88 -0.79 -15.53
C ASP A 42 -3.42 0.26 -14.50
N ILE A 43 -4.33 1.09 -14.07
CA ILE A 43 -4.08 2.09 -13.02
C ILE A 43 -4.55 1.49 -11.69
N ASP A 44 -3.59 1.09 -10.85
CA ASP A 44 -3.86 0.54 -9.52
C ASP A 44 -4.14 1.67 -8.53
N LEU A 45 -5.35 1.74 -7.97
CA LEU A 45 -5.75 2.73 -6.98
C LEU A 45 -6.04 2.09 -5.62
N VAL A 46 -5.58 2.74 -4.56
CA VAL A 46 -5.95 2.38 -3.19
C VAL A 46 -6.75 3.50 -2.57
N ILE A 47 -7.96 3.17 -2.13
CA ILE A 47 -8.92 4.07 -1.49
C ILE A 47 -8.90 3.77 0.00
N ILE A 48 -8.40 4.71 0.80
CA ILE A 48 -8.46 4.58 2.26
C ILE A 48 -9.71 5.31 2.75
N TYR A 49 -10.53 4.57 3.50
CA TYR A 49 -11.80 5.08 4.01
C TYR A 49 -11.97 4.80 5.51
N ILE A 50 -12.84 5.56 6.13
CA ILE A 50 -13.32 5.31 7.50
C ILE A 50 -14.79 4.88 7.44
N ALA A 51 -15.08 3.73 8.02
CA ALA A 51 -16.45 3.29 8.26
C ALA A 51 -17.02 4.02 9.48
N PRO A 52 -18.34 4.32 9.54
CA PRO A 52 -18.93 5.05 10.64
C PRO A 52 -18.59 4.41 11.99
N THR A 53 -17.94 5.17 12.86
CA THR A 53 -17.54 4.70 14.19
C THR A 53 -18.74 4.19 15.00
N ARG A 54 -19.90 4.83 14.86
CA ARG A 54 -21.15 4.39 15.48
C ARG A 54 -21.58 2.98 15.05
N SER A 55 -21.36 2.61 13.78
CA SER A 55 -21.61 1.26 13.27
C SER A 55 -20.70 0.23 13.94
N LEU A 56 -19.43 0.55 14.10
CA LEU A 56 -18.48 -0.32 14.82
C LEU A 56 -18.88 -0.51 16.28
N LEU A 57 -19.26 0.55 16.98
CA LEU A 57 -19.70 0.49 18.39
C LEU A 57 -20.97 -0.33 18.56
N ARG A 58 -21.82 -0.42 17.53
CA ARG A 58 -23.02 -1.28 17.52
C ARG A 58 -22.72 -2.73 17.15
N GLY A 59 -21.45 -3.09 16.90
CA GLY A 59 -21.07 -4.43 16.49
C GLY A 59 -21.44 -4.77 15.04
N GLU A 60 -21.74 -3.77 14.20
CA GLU A 60 -22.02 -4.01 12.77
C GLU A 60 -20.75 -4.53 12.08
N LYS A 61 -20.93 -5.55 11.23
CA LYS A 61 -19.81 -6.13 10.48
C LYS A 61 -19.34 -5.17 9.39
N ILE A 62 -18.12 -4.68 9.52
CA ILE A 62 -17.48 -3.82 8.53
C ILE A 62 -16.55 -4.69 7.66
N MET A 63 -16.69 -4.55 6.34
CA MET A 63 -15.75 -5.16 5.40
C MET A 63 -14.41 -4.40 5.47
N PRO A 64 -13.31 -5.05 5.86
CA PRO A 64 -12.02 -4.37 6.00
C PRO A 64 -11.42 -4.00 4.65
N THR A 65 -11.81 -4.71 3.58
CA THR A 65 -11.33 -4.51 2.21
C THR A 65 -12.47 -4.62 1.21
N VAL A 66 -12.40 -3.82 0.14
CA VAL A 66 -13.30 -3.88 -1.01
C VAL A 66 -12.43 -3.85 -2.27
N ARG A 67 -12.71 -4.69 -3.26
CA ARG A 67 -12.00 -4.67 -4.55
C ARG A 67 -13.01 -4.52 -5.68
N GLN A 68 -12.69 -3.65 -6.64
CA GLN A 68 -13.49 -3.44 -7.82
C GLN A 68 -12.59 -3.06 -9.00
N GLN A 69 -12.93 -3.52 -10.20
CA GLN A 69 -12.33 -3.07 -11.44
C GLN A 69 -13.33 -2.17 -12.17
N ILE A 70 -12.86 -1.05 -12.65
CA ILE A 70 -13.66 -0.06 -13.39
C ILE A 70 -13.00 0.19 -14.73
N THR A 71 -13.81 0.28 -15.78
CA THR A 71 -13.36 0.74 -17.08
C THR A 71 -13.91 2.15 -17.31
N ALA A 72 -13.03 3.15 -17.41
CA ALA A 72 -13.43 4.51 -17.71
C ALA A 72 -13.94 4.67 -19.14
N ARG A 73 -14.59 5.79 -19.44
CA ARG A 73 -15.12 6.08 -20.78
C ARG A 73 -14.05 6.12 -21.88
N GLY A 74 -12.81 6.44 -21.51
CA GLY A 74 -11.64 6.42 -22.41
C GLY A 74 -11.05 5.04 -22.66
N GLY A 75 -11.55 3.99 -22.00
CA GLY A 75 -11.04 2.61 -22.09
C GLY A 75 -9.95 2.29 -21.09
N GLU A 76 -9.49 3.24 -20.26
CA GLU A 76 -8.52 2.98 -19.18
C GLU A 76 -9.14 2.05 -18.14
N ILE A 77 -8.35 1.07 -17.68
CA ILE A 77 -8.74 0.12 -16.65
C ILE A 77 -8.18 0.58 -15.31
N TYR A 78 -9.05 0.72 -14.32
CA TYR A 78 -8.71 1.04 -12.95
C TYR A 78 -8.97 -0.18 -12.07
N ASP A 79 -7.90 -0.74 -11.48
CA ASP A 79 -8.00 -1.78 -10.45
C ASP A 79 -8.01 -1.10 -9.07
N THR A 80 -9.16 -1.11 -8.40
CA THR A 80 -9.36 -0.36 -7.17
C THR A 80 -9.42 -1.28 -5.97
N LEU A 81 -8.71 -0.90 -4.91
CA LEU A 81 -8.68 -1.58 -3.62
C LEU A 81 -9.05 -0.60 -2.51
N GLY A 82 -10.21 -0.77 -1.91
CA GLY A 82 -10.61 -0.02 -0.72
C GLY A 82 -10.10 -0.70 0.54
N TRP A 83 -9.45 0.06 1.45
CA TRP A 83 -9.06 -0.37 2.78
C TRP A 83 -9.68 0.51 3.86
N GLU A 84 -10.29 -0.12 4.84
CA GLU A 84 -10.74 0.56 6.05
C GLU A 84 -9.53 0.99 6.89
N ILE A 85 -9.57 2.20 7.47
CA ILE A 85 -8.43 2.80 8.16
C ILE A 85 -7.88 1.94 9.30
N SER A 86 -8.74 1.25 10.07
CA SER A 86 -8.27 0.34 11.12
C SER A 86 -7.51 -0.84 10.52
N HIS A 87 -7.92 -1.31 9.34
CA HIS A 87 -7.20 -2.36 8.63
C HIS A 87 -5.82 -1.87 8.20
N LEU A 88 -5.73 -0.68 7.58
CA LEU A 88 -4.46 -0.08 7.18
C LEU A 88 -3.52 0.07 8.38
N ILE A 89 -3.99 0.66 9.48
CA ILE A 89 -3.20 0.85 10.71
C ILE A 89 -2.69 -0.49 11.25
N ASN A 90 -3.55 -1.51 11.35
CA ASN A 90 -3.14 -2.84 11.82
C ASN A 90 -2.11 -3.50 10.89
N GLN A 91 -2.17 -3.24 9.58
CA GLN A 91 -1.17 -3.74 8.64
C GLN A 91 0.16 -2.97 8.74
N LEU A 92 0.14 -1.68 9.02
CA LEU A 92 1.35 -0.88 9.29
C LEU A 92 2.06 -1.35 10.56
N ILE A 93 1.32 -1.59 11.65
CA ILE A 93 1.86 -2.15 12.90
C ILE A 93 2.53 -3.51 12.66
N LYS A 94 2.00 -4.33 11.75
CA LYS A 94 2.59 -5.63 11.36
C LYS A 94 3.75 -5.54 10.37
N GLY A 95 4.21 -4.34 10.02
CA GLY A 95 5.27 -4.16 9.04
C GLY A 95 4.88 -4.60 7.62
N ASN A 96 3.60 -4.59 7.25
CA ASN A 96 3.17 -4.98 5.90
C ASN A 96 3.65 -3.97 4.87
N VAL A 97 4.46 -4.42 3.92
CA VAL A 97 5.07 -3.56 2.90
C VAL A 97 4.05 -2.89 1.99
N ASN A 98 2.92 -3.55 1.68
CA ASN A 98 1.86 -2.91 0.89
C ASN A 98 1.23 -1.74 1.66
N ALA A 99 1.00 -1.90 2.97
CA ALA A 99 0.47 -0.83 3.81
C ALA A 99 1.41 0.40 3.83
N ILE A 100 2.72 0.17 3.91
CA ILE A 100 3.73 1.22 3.78
C ILE A 100 3.60 1.91 2.43
N TRP A 101 3.53 1.17 1.32
CA TRP A 101 3.38 1.74 -0.02
C TRP A 101 2.09 2.56 -0.18
N TYR A 102 0.98 2.07 0.38
CA TYR A 102 -0.31 2.76 0.30
C TYR A 102 -0.30 4.11 1.05
N ALA A 103 0.32 4.12 2.23
CA ALA A 103 0.43 5.32 3.06
C ALA A 103 1.46 6.33 2.52
N THR A 104 2.50 5.86 1.80
CA THR A 104 3.64 6.70 1.39
C THR A 104 3.78 6.87 -0.12
N SER A 105 2.80 6.46 -0.92
CA SER A 105 2.84 6.64 -2.37
C SER A 105 3.11 8.10 -2.73
N PRO A 106 4.05 8.36 -3.66
CA PRO A 106 4.33 9.71 -4.14
C PRO A 106 3.26 10.23 -5.11
N LEU A 107 2.33 9.36 -5.55
CA LEU A 107 1.27 9.66 -6.51
C LEU A 107 -0.07 9.65 -5.80
N LEU A 108 -0.66 10.81 -5.63
CA LEU A 108 -1.96 10.98 -4.99
C LEU A 108 -3.02 11.42 -5.99
N ILE A 109 -4.19 10.80 -5.92
CA ILE A 109 -5.39 11.20 -6.65
C ILE A 109 -6.19 12.18 -5.79
N LYS A 110 -6.45 11.79 -4.54
CA LYS A 110 -7.07 12.64 -3.52
C LYS A 110 -6.12 12.79 -2.34
N PRO A 111 -5.31 13.87 -2.31
CA PRO A 111 -4.45 14.15 -1.17
C PRO A 111 -5.27 14.60 0.05
N SER A 112 -4.72 14.40 1.25
CA SER A 112 -5.29 14.92 2.49
C SER A 112 -4.21 15.17 3.54
N ILE A 113 -4.48 16.05 4.50
CA ILE A 113 -3.59 16.30 5.65
C ILE A 113 -3.33 14.99 6.41
N LEU A 114 -4.36 14.16 6.55
CA LEU A 114 -4.22 12.84 7.18
C LEU A 114 -3.20 11.95 6.46
N GLN A 115 -3.18 11.96 5.13
CA GLN A 115 -2.21 11.16 4.38
C GLN A 115 -0.77 11.66 4.62
N GLU A 116 -0.57 12.97 4.72
CA GLU A 116 0.74 13.56 5.04
C GLU A 116 1.17 13.17 6.45
N GLU A 117 0.27 13.27 7.43
CA GLU A 117 0.50 12.87 8.82
C GLU A 117 0.82 11.37 8.94
N LEU A 118 0.02 10.52 8.30
CA LEU A 118 0.23 9.07 8.29
C LEU A 118 1.56 8.71 7.61
N SER A 119 1.88 9.36 6.51
CA SER A 119 3.16 9.17 5.81
C SER A 119 4.35 9.54 6.74
N ALA A 120 4.27 10.68 7.44
CA ALA A 120 5.30 11.07 8.41
C ALA A 120 5.42 10.06 9.55
N LEU A 121 4.29 9.57 10.07
CA LEU A 121 4.25 8.55 11.11
C LEU A 121 4.91 7.24 10.64
N VAL A 122 4.64 6.81 9.41
CA VAL A 122 5.29 5.62 8.81
C VAL A 122 6.80 5.82 8.70
N TRP A 123 7.26 6.99 8.24
CA TRP A 123 8.69 7.29 8.16
C TRP A 123 9.39 7.25 9.52
N ALA A 124 8.74 7.78 10.56
CA ALA A 124 9.28 7.76 11.93
C ALA A 124 9.31 6.36 12.56
N ASN A 125 8.52 5.42 12.00
CA ASN A 125 8.28 4.10 12.56
C ASN A 125 8.71 2.94 11.64
N LEU A 126 9.67 3.17 10.75
CA LEU A 126 10.26 2.08 9.97
C LEU A 126 10.94 1.07 10.89
N CYS A 127 10.71 -0.22 10.63
CA CYS A 127 11.17 -1.30 11.51
C CYS A 127 11.63 -2.53 10.73
N ARG A 128 12.37 -3.40 11.41
CA ARG A 128 12.91 -4.64 10.84
C ARG A 128 11.85 -5.66 10.50
N GLU A 129 10.69 -5.66 11.18
CA GLU A 129 9.56 -6.57 10.94
C GLU A 129 9.10 -6.53 9.46
N THR A 130 9.27 -5.39 8.78
CA THR A 130 8.94 -5.22 7.36
C THR A 130 9.68 -6.21 6.43
N TYR A 131 10.85 -6.71 6.85
CA TYR A 131 11.61 -7.72 6.12
C TYR A 131 10.77 -8.96 5.77
N HIS A 132 10.01 -9.49 6.73
CA HIS A 132 9.22 -10.70 6.51
C HIS A 132 8.15 -10.51 5.43
N SER A 133 7.50 -9.35 5.40
CA SER A 133 6.54 -8.99 4.38
C SER A 133 7.19 -8.85 3.00
N ILE A 134 8.35 -8.21 2.92
CA ILE A 134 9.13 -8.02 1.68
C ILE A 134 9.58 -9.37 1.14
N LYS A 135 10.21 -10.20 1.97
CA LYS A 135 10.71 -11.53 1.58
C LYS A 135 9.59 -12.42 1.08
N GLY A 136 8.50 -12.53 1.84
CA GLY A 136 7.34 -13.35 1.46
C GLY A 136 6.68 -12.88 0.15
N MET A 137 6.61 -11.57 -0.09
CA MET A 137 6.11 -11.03 -1.35
C MET A 137 7.04 -11.38 -2.51
N ALA A 138 8.35 -11.20 -2.38
CA ALA A 138 9.32 -11.53 -3.43
C ALA A 138 9.28 -13.02 -3.78
N GLU A 139 9.29 -13.90 -2.78
CA GLU A 139 9.17 -15.36 -2.97
C GLU A 139 7.87 -15.75 -3.68
N SER A 140 6.75 -15.11 -3.33
CA SER A 140 5.47 -15.35 -3.99
C SER A 140 5.50 -14.96 -5.47
N GLN A 141 6.17 -13.87 -5.82
CA GLN A 141 6.33 -13.40 -7.20
C GLN A 141 7.25 -14.33 -8.01
N ILE A 142 8.35 -14.80 -7.43
CA ILE A 142 9.24 -15.79 -8.03
C ILE A 142 8.47 -17.08 -8.32
N LYS A 143 7.82 -17.65 -7.32
CA LYS A 143 6.99 -18.86 -7.47
C LYS A 143 5.87 -18.69 -8.51
N SER A 144 5.31 -17.49 -8.63
CA SER A 144 4.30 -17.20 -9.65
C SER A 144 4.89 -17.19 -11.05
N GLU A 145 6.12 -16.71 -11.24
CA GLU A 145 6.80 -16.70 -12.55
C GLU A 145 7.17 -18.11 -13.02
N GLU A 146 7.58 -18.98 -12.09
CA GLU A 146 8.01 -20.36 -12.37
C GLU A 146 6.86 -21.34 -12.67
N LYS A 147 5.62 -20.98 -12.33
CA LYS A 147 4.47 -21.83 -12.60
C LYS A 147 4.14 -21.87 -14.11
N PRO A 148 3.74 -23.04 -14.64
CA PRO A 148 3.26 -23.14 -16.02
C PRO A 148 2.15 -22.13 -16.28
N ALA A 149 2.22 -21.44 -17.41
CA ALA A 149 1.27 -20.40 -17.78
C ALA A 149 -0.13 -20.98 -18.02
N GLY A 150 -1.03 -20.81 -17.06
CA GLY A 150 -2.46 -21.08 -17.25
C GLY A 150 -3.24 -19.91 -17.88
N LYS A 151 -2.62 -18.74 -17.97
CA LYS A 151 -3.15 -17.52 -18.62
C LYS A 151 -1.99 -16.74 -19.28
N PRO A 152 -2.26 -15.95 -20.33
CA PRO A 152 -1.24 -15.06 -20.91
C PRO A 152 -0.60 -14.19 -19.84
N ARG A 153 0.73 -14.27 -19.72
CA ARG A 153 1.51 -13.49 -18.76
C ARG A 153 2.60 -12.73 -19.50
N ILE A 154 2.92 -11.55 -19.01
CA ILE A 154 4.10 -10.80 -19.44
C ILE A 154 5.32 -11.51 -18.85
N ALA A 155 6.17 -12.10 -19.69
CA ALA A 155 7.36 -12.82 -19.26
C ALA A 155 8.27 -11.92 -18.39
N GLY A 156 8.76 -12.46 -17.29
CA GLY A 156 9.62 -11.77 -16.35
C GLY A 156 8.93 -10.70 -15.48
N LYS A 157 7.60 -10.54 -15.54
CA LYS A 157 6.87 -9.60 -14.68
C LYS A 157 7.05 -9.94 -13.20
N GLY A 158 7.01 -11.23 -12.85
CA GLY A 158 7.22 -11.71 -11.49
C GLY A 158 8.61 -11.38 -10.99
N TYR A 159 9.65 -11.68 -11.75
CA TYR A 159 11.05 -11.35 -11.39
C TYR A 159 11.28 -9.85 -11.25
N ARG A 160 10.73 -9.02 -12.14
CA ARG A 160 10.81 -7.55 -11.99
C ARG A 160 10.14 -7.07 -10.71
N THR A 161 8.97 -7.62 -10.39
CA THR A 161 8.24 -7.26 -9.17
C THR A 161 9.00 -7.71 -7.92
N ALA A 162 9.57 -8.93 -7.93
CA ALA A 162 10.41 -9.43 -6.85
C ALA A 162 11.64 -8.53 -6.65
N LEU A 163 12.38 -8.26 -7.73
CA LEU A 163 13.61 -7.47 -7.66
C LEU A 163 13.38 -6.05 -7.14
N ARG A 164 12.32 -5.34 -7.62
CA ARG A 164 12.01 -3.99 -7.11
C ARG A 164 11.63 -4.01 -5.63
N THR A 165 10.90 -5.06 -5.19
CA THR A 165 10.46 -5.22 -3.80
C THR A 165 11.66 -5.48 -2.89
N VAL A 166 12.58 -6.33 -3.31
CA VAL A 166 13.83 -6.62 -2.59
C VAL A 166 14.73 -5.39 -2.52
N ASN A 167 14.92 -4.68 -3.64
CA ASN A 167 15.72 -3.44 -3.66
C ASN A 167 15.13 -2.36 -2.74
N PHE A 168 13.80 -2.26 -2.66
CA PHE A 168 13.11 -1.39 -1.71
C PHE A 168 13.45 -1.81 -0.27
N GLY A 169 13.37 -3.10 0.04
CA GLY A 169 13.67 -3.64 1.36
C GLY A 169 15.10 -3.40 1.82
N ILE A 170 16.07 -3.61 0.94
CA ILE A 170 17.49 -3.36 1.24
C ILE A 170 17.69 -1.88 1.61
N LYS A 171 17.14 -0.95 0.81
CA LYS A 171 17.23 0.49 1.10
C LYS A 171 16.54 0.90 2.39
N LEU A 172 15.39 0.30 2.69
CA LEU A 172 14.67 0.52 3.93
C LEU A 172 15.48 0.04 5.13
N LEU A 173 15.98 -1.20 5.10
CA LEU A 173 16.67 -1.84 6.22
C LEU A 173 18.03 -1.20 6.53
N LEU A 174 18.81 -0.84 5.51
CA LEU A 174 20.14 -0.26 5.68
C LEU A 174 20.14 1.26 5.88
N GLY A 175 19.20 1.96 5.26
CA GLY A 175 19.22 3.41 5.21
C GLY A 175 18.00 4.09 5.85
N GLY A 176 17.02 3.34 6.37
CA GLY A 176 15.76 3.91 6.86
C GLY A 176 15.04 4.72 5.79
N LYS A 177 15.09 4.30 4.51
CA LYS A 177 14.59 5.09 3.37
C LYS A 177 13.51 4.37 2.59
N ILE A 178 12.38 5.06 2.39
CA ILE A 178 11.33 4.67 1.44
C ILE A 178 11.72 5.23 0.07
N CYS A 179 12.02 4.35 -0.89
CA CYS A 179 12.49 4.75 -2.20
C CYS A 179 11.91 3.86 -3.30
N PHE A 180 11.05 4.44 -4.13
CA PHE A 180 10.42 3.76 -5.26
C PHE A 180 11.33 3.86 -6.50
N THR A 181 12.24 2.90 -6.66
CA THR A 181 13.18 2.85 -7.79
C THR A 181 12.68 1.85 -8.83
N PRO A 182 12.53 2.25 -10.10
CA PRO A 182 12.09 1.36 -11.15
C PRO A 182 13.15 0.28 -11.45
N VAL A 183 12.67 -0.90 -11.89
CA VAL A 183 13.47 -1.95 -12.53
C VAL A 183 13.05 -1.99 -13.99
N LEU A 184 13.87 -1.44 -14.89
CA LEU A 184 13.53 -1.24 -16.30
C LEU A 184 13.89 -2.41 -17.19
N HIS A 185 14.83 -3.27 -16.76
CA HIS A 185 15.20 -4.50 -17.47
C HIS A 185 14.36 -5.70 -16.98
N THR A 186 14.44 -6.80 -17.73
CA THR A 186 13.88 -8.07 -17.28
C THR A 186 14.99 -8.87 -16.57
N PRO A 187 14.92 -8.99 -15.22
CA PRO A 187 15.97 -9.67 -14.47
C PRO A 187 15.92 -11.17 -14.70
N ARG A 188 17.06 -11.85 -14.51
CA ARG A 188 17.15 -13.31 -14.46
C ARG A 188 16.85 -13.80 -13.04
N ALA A 189 16.50 -15.08 -12.93
CA ALA A 189 16.25 -15.69 -11.61
C ALA A 189 17.46 -15.55 -10.67
N GLU A 190 18.67 -15.77 -11.20
CA GLU A 190 19.92 -15.69 -10.44
C GLU A 190 20.15 -14.29 -9.84
N GLU A 191 19.85 -13.23 -10.61
CA GLU A 191 19.96 -11.84 -10.14
C GLU A 191 19.00 -11.58 -8.97
N VAL A 192 17.77 -12.09 -9.07
CA VAL A 192 16.77 -11.93 -7.99
C VAL A 192 17.21 -12.68 -6.75
N MET A 193 17.73 -13.91 -6.91
CA MET A 193 18.21 -14.73 -5.79
C MET A 193 19.41 -14.08 -5.08
N GLU A 194 20.36 -13.53 -5.83
CA GLU A 194 21.49 -12.79 -5.26
C GLU A 194 20.99 -11.58 -4.42
N LYS A 195 20.01 -10.84 -4.94
CA LYS A 195 19.41 -9.72 -4.19
C LYS A 195 18.64 -10.18 -2.95
N MET A 196 18.02 -11.35 -2.98
CA MET A 196 17.40 -11.96 -1.79
C MET A 196 18.41 -12.23 -0.69
N LEU A 197 19.62 -12.74 -1.03
CA LEU A 197 20.71 -12.91 -0.06
C LEU A 197 21.16 -11.56 0.52
N GLN A 198 21.29 -10.52 -0.30
CA GLN A 198 21.61 -9.16 0.17
C GLN A 198 20.49 -8.58 1.07
N LEU A 199 19.24 -8.95 0.84
CA LEU A 199 18.14 -8.58 1.75
C LEU A 199 18.29 -9.24 3.12
N ASP A 200 18.69 -10.52 3.16
CA ASP A 200 18.93 -11.26 4.41
C ASP A 200 20.10 -10.62 5.19
N GLU A 201 21.18 -10.23 4.49
CA GLU A 201 22.32 -9.51 5.08
C GLU A 201 21.90 -8.12 5.60
N ALA A 202 21.08 -7.40 4.83
CA ALA A 202 20.54 -6.11 5.24
C ALA A 202 19.67 -6.23 6.51
N TYR A 203 18.87 -7.27 6.62
CA TYR A 203 18.10 -7.56 7.82
C TYR A 203 18.99 -7.84 9.04
N ALA A 204 20.01 -8.65 8.86
CA ALA A 204 20.94 -9.02 9.94
C ALA A 204 21.73 -7.80 10.47
N SER A 205 22.06 -6.85 9.60
CA SER A 205 22.85 -5.64 9.93
C SER A 205 22.03 -4.38 10.17
N SER A 206 20.71 -4.44 10.05
CA SER A 206 19.83 -3.29 10.20
C SER A 206 19.85 -2.72 11.62
N LEU A 207 19.96 -1.40 11.72
CA LEU A 207 19.89 -0.63 12.97
C LEU A 207 18.46 -0.13 13.28
N LEU A 208 17.48 -0.46 12.45
CA LEU A 208 16.08 -0.11 12.72
C LEU A 208 15.56 -0.88 13.95
N PRO A 209 14.59 -0.33 14.68
CA PRO A 209 13.92 -1.07 15.76
C PRO A 209 13.25 -2.34 15.21
N ASP A 210 13.08 -3.35 16.05
CA ASP A 210 12.44 -4.60 15.64
C ASP A 210 10.98 -4.38 15.23
N ARG A 211 10.26 -3.54 15.98
CA ARG A 211 8.84 -3.22 15.78
C ARG A 211 8.60 -1.72 15.74
N PRO A 212 7.53 -1.27 15.09
CA PRO A 212 7.14 0.13 15.13
C PRO A 212 6.57 0.48 16.52
N ASP A 213 6.48 1.78 16.82
CA ASP A 213 5.70 2.26 17.96
C ASP A 213 4.20 2.06 17.67
N GLU A 214 3.64 1.00 18.24
CA GLU A 214 2.23 0.66 18.06
C GLU A 214 1.30 1.72 18.65
N ASP A 215 1.68 2.33 19.77
CA ASP A 215 0.85 3.29 20.48
C ASP A 215 0.65 4.56 19.63
N ALA A 216 1.69 5.03 18.96
CA ALA A 216 1.58 6.17 18.05
C ALA A 216 0.56 5.94 16.91
N PHE A 217 0.53 4.73 16.34
CA PHE A 217 -0.46 4.35 15.32
C PHE A 217 -1.87 4.21 15.92
N ARG A 218 -1.99 3.66 17.12
CA ARG A 218 -3.29 3.49 17.82
C ARG A 218 -3.88 4.82 18.24
N GLU A 219 -3.05 5.76 18.70
CA GLU A 219 -3.47 7.13 19.04
C GLU A 219 -4.02 7.86 17.81
N LEU A 220 -3.35 7.76 16.66
CA LEU A 220 -3.87 8.32 15.41
C LEU A 220 -5.24 7.73 15.08
N LEU A 221 -5.38 6.39 15.14
CA LEU A 221 -6.66 5.74 14.87
C LEU A 221 -7.76 6.20 15.84
N MET A 222 -7.43 6.28 17.13
CA MET A 222 -8.36 6.70 18.17
C MET A 222 -8.86 8.12 17.93
N ARG A 223 -7.96 9.05 17.60
CA ARG A 223 -8.30 10.42 17.24
C ARG A 223 -9.26 10.48 16.05
N LEU A 224 -8.97 9.73 14.98
CA LEU A 224 -9.84 9.68 13.80
C LEU A 224 -11.24 9.12 14.12
N ARG A 225 -11.31 8.12 14.99
CA ARG A 225 -12.59 7.56 15.44
C ARG A 225 -13.41 8.55 16.28
N MET A 226 -12.73 9.30 17.14
CA MET A 226 -13.39 10.35 17.93
C MET A 226 -13.88 11.50 17.05
N GLU A 227 -13.10 11.90 16.03
CA GLU A 227 -13.51 12.93 15.08
C GLU A 227 -14.71 12.50 14.21
N ASP A 228 -14.84 11.21 13.90
CA ASP A 228 -15.95 10.65 13.12
C ASP A 228 -17.26 10.55 13.93
N LEU A 229 -17.20 10.60 15.25
CA LEU A 229 -18.41 10.62 16.09
C LEU A 229 -19.07 12.00 16.06
N PRO A 230 -20.41 12.08 16.00
CA PRO A 230 -21.13 13.33 16.21
C PRO A 230 -20.78 13.97 17.55
N LEU A 231 -20.75 15.31 17.61
CA LEU A 231 -20.41 16.05 18.84
C LEU A 231 -21.25 15.61 20.06
N ALA A 232 -22.54 15.30 19.84
CA ALA A 232 -23.42 14.80 20.89
C ALA A 232 -22.99 13.43 21.47
N ASP A 233 -22.29 12.62 20.71
CA ASP A 233 -21.83 11.28 21.13
C ASP A 233 -20.41 11.31 21.76
N ARG A 234 -19.73 12.48 21.75
CA ARG A 234 -18.37 12.66 22.32
C ARG A 234 -18.37 13.04 23.80
N ILE A 235 -19.51 13.47 24.33
CA ILE A 235 -19.63 14.11 25.65
C ILE A 235 -20.26 13.16 26.68
N ASN A 236 -20.77 12.01 26.28
CA ASN A 236 -21.32 10.96 27.12
C ASN A 236 -20.39 9.75 27.19
#